data_319d0389caa614d74001822418b9b54e
#
_entry.id   319d0389caa614d74001822418b9b54e
#
_cell.length_a   1.000
_cell.length_b   1.000
_cell.length_c   1.000
_cell.angle_alpha   90.00
_cell.angle_beta   90.00
_cell.angle_gamma   90.00
#
_symmetry.space_group_name_H-M   'P 1'
#
loop_
_entity.id
_entity.type
_entity.pdbx_description
1 polymer ?
#
loop_
_entity_poly.entity_id
_entity_poly.type
_entity_poly.pdbx_seq_one_letter_code
_entity_poly.pdbx_strand_id
1 'polypeptide(L)'
;MIASSAWAQDFRLVQSPALKLDIWIDNVKSTRAESWCARELPLRIVANGKKDPALLDDYLPKVGSFLQKQCAALNQINWQMTDGSGKKLAAGSASKALGWAVKTQPEAPVAARPVTPETPSSAPVQTAAPTPTAEDLSPAADTTPWVQFSLLDGCHFRTYWLDSSQTSALFVPAKGGVSCGSDGWLRGSGETTQLANGAAKNLPMTFLQGFPVAGLNGKTLSSGLQIVTVNNQRMVLNDSKLADSWMVLPYVPELNGWQANGVLVVQIPAADAANNRTLQKRLNEVRNLWSPLLINSTDLTIKLVDELLPQLQDPAAGAYRTLH
;
A
#
# COMPACT_ATOMS: atom_id res chain seq x y z
N MET A 1 42.22 9.36 2.77
CA MET A 1 41.23 8.58 2.02
C MET A 1 40.49 7.72 3.03
N ILE A 2 39.26 8.08 3.35
CA ILE A 2 38.42 7.31 4.29
C ILE A 2 37.66 6.31 3.43
N ALA A 3 38.01 5.04 3.55
CA ALA A 3 37.29 3.96 2.91
C ALA A 3 35.92 3.81 3.60
N SER A 4 34.85 4.22 2.93
CA SER A 4 33.50 3.95 3.37
C SER A 4 33.23 2.45 3.23
N SER A 5 33.22 1.74 4.33
CA SER A 5 32.77 0.33 4.41
C SER A 5 31.30 0.29 4.04
N ALA A 6 30.99 -0.09 2.81
CA ALA A 6 29.62 -0.39 2.42
C ALA A 6 29.18 -1.67 3.14
N TRP A 7 28.38 -1.54 4.17
CA TRP A 7 27.80 -2.69 4.88
C TRP A 7 26.75 -3.34 3.97
N ALA A 8 26.88 -4.63 3.73
CA ALA A 8 25.87 -5.41 3.04
C ALA A 8 24.61 -5.45 3.93
N GLN A 9 23.45 -5.15 3.34
CA GLN A 9 22.16 -5.12 4.01
C GLN A 9 21.22 -6.15 3.40
N ASP A 10 20.32 -6.68 4.20
CA ASP A 10 19.22 -7.52 3.71
C ASP A 10 18.13 -6.61 3.14
N PHE A 11 17.76 -6.86 1.90
CA PHE A 11 16.75 -6.08 1.18
C PHE A 11 15.45 -6.86 1.08
N ARG A 12 14.38 -6.34 1.70
CA ARG A 12 13.04 -6.90 1.55
C ARG A 12 12.45 -6.49 0.21
N LEU A 13 12.40 -7.45 -0.71
CA LEU A 13 11.93 -7.26 -2.07
C LEU A 13 10.41 -7.14 -2.15
N VAL A 14 9.70 -8.02 -1.45
CA VAL A 14 8.24 -8.11 -1.47
C VAL A 14 7.73 -8.53 -0.09
N GLN A 15 6.66 -7.90 0.34
CA GLN A 15 5.85 -8.35 1.47
C GLN A 15 4.45 -8.71 0.96
N SER A 16 3.98 -9.92 1.28
CA SER A 16 2.62 -10.35 1.02
C SER A 16 1.86 -10.55 2.33
N PRO A 17 1.11 -9.57 2.81
CA PRO A 17 0.32 -9.70 4.04
C PRO A 17 -0.75 -10.77 3.95
N ALA A 18 -1.37 -10.94 2.77
CA ALA A 18 -2.40 -11.95 2.54
C ALA A 18 -1.87 -13.38 2.72
N LEU A 19 -0.67 -13.64 2.22
CA LEU A 19 0.02 -14.92 2.39
C LEU A 19 0.90 -14.96 3.64
N LYS A 20 1.09 -13.81 4.30
CA LYS A 20 2.04 -13.60 5.41
C LYS A 20 3.45 -14.08 5.04
N LEU A 21 3.88 -13.71 3.82
CA LEU A 21 5.19 -14.03 3.26
C LEU A 21 5.99 -12.75 3.05
N ASP A 22 7.25 -12.77 3.47
CA ASP A 22 8.24 -11.75 3.17
C ASP A 22 9.33 -12.34 2.28
N ILE A 23 9.67 -11.69 1.18
CA ILE A 23 10.76 -12.11 0.29
C ILE A 23 11.92 -11.13 0.43
N TRP A 24 13.10 -11.69 0.65
CA TRP A 24 14.33 -10.96 0.89
C TRP A 24 15.42 -11.35 -0.12
N ILE A 25 16.24 -10.39 -0.46
CA ILE A 25 17.55 -10.59 -1.08
C ILE A 25 18.58 -10.21 -0.01
N ASP A 26 19.38 -11.18 0.39
CA ASP A 26 20.35 -10.97 1.45
C ASP A 26 21.68 -10.43 0.88
N ASN A 27 22.44 -9.70 1.71
CA ASN A 27 23.78 -9.23 1.40
C ASN A 27 23.92 -8.32 0.17
N VAL A 28 22.97 -7.44 -0.06
CA VAL A 28 23.03 -6.45 -1.15
C VAL A 28 23.70 -5.15 -0.70
N LYS A 29 24.43 -4.52 -1.62
CA LYS A 29 25.11 -3.23 -1.35
C LYS A 29 24.16 -2.05 -1.44
N SER A 30 23.08 -2.18 -2.18
CA SER A 30 22.03 -1.17 -2.34
C SER A 30 20.74 -1.82 -2.85
N THR A 31 19.64 -1.08 -2.81
CA THR A 31 18.34 -1.52 -3.34
C THR A 31 18.26 -1.46 -4.88
N ARG A 32 19.28 -0.91 -5.56
CA ARG A 32 19.31 -0.78 -7.01
C ARG A 32 19.53 -2.13 -7.67
N ALA A 33 18.90 -2.34 -8.82
CA ALA A 33 19.01 -3.59 -9.58
C ALA A 33 20.46 -4.00 -9.88
N GLU A 34 21.34 -3.02 -10.14
CA GLU A 34 22.76 -3.25 -10.42
C GLU A 34 23.49 -3.96 -9.28
N SER A 35 23.01 -3.85 -8.04
CA SER A 35 23.66 -4.44 -6.87
C SER A 35 23.26 -5.89 -6.60
N TRP A 36 22.13 -6.35 -7.16
CA TRP A 36 21.62 -7.70 -6.96
C TRP A 36 21.32 -8.45 -8.28
N CYS A 37 21.35 -7.76 -9.42
CA CYS A 37 21.09 -8.38 -10.70
C CYS A 37 22.19 -9.39 -11.05
N ALA A 38 21.80 -10.66 -11.12
CA ALA A 38 22.65 -11.77 -11.45
C ALA A 38 21.91 -12.81 -12.30
N ARG A 39 22.63 -13.76 -12.91
CA ARG A 39 21.99 -14.88 -13.63
C ARG A 39 21.21 -15.79 -12.69
N GLU A 40 21.70 -15.95 -11.48
CA GLU A 40 21.09 -16.71 -10.41
C GLU A 40 20.91 -15.82 -9.20
N LEU A 41 19.70 -15.73 -8.68
CA LEU A 41 19.38 -14.87 -7.56
C LEU A 41 18.92 -15.70 -6.37
N PRO A 42 19.64 -15.68 -5.24
CA PRO A 42 19.17 -16.29 -4.02
C PRO A 42 18.07 -15.43 -3.40
N LEU A 43 16.95 -16.05 -3.04
CA LEU A 43 15.86 -15.43 -2.32
C LEU A 43 15.60 -16.14 -0.99
N ARG A 44 15.50 -15.37 0.07
CA ARG A 44 15.01 -15.84 1.36
C ARG A 44 13.55 -15.47 1.52
N ILE A 45 12.70 -16.46 1.78
CA ILE A 45 11.25 -16.31 1.94
C ILE A 45 10.89 -16.63 3.37
N VAL A 46 10.36 -15.65 4.10
CA VAL A 46 9.96 -15.80 5.49
C VAL A 46 8.45 -15.99 5.57
N ALA A 47 8.01 -17.14 6.10
CA ALA A 47 6.60 -17.45 6.30
C ALA A 47 6.18 -17.06 7.73
N ASN A 48 5.43 -15.97 7.85
CA ASN A 48 4.85 -15.49 9.11
C ASN A 48 3.43 -16.03 9.34
N GLY A 49 2.91 -16.85 8.44
CA GLY A 49 1.58 -17.47 8.48
C GLY A 49 1.61 -18.96 8.21
N LYS A 50 0.90 -19.40 7.17
CA LYS A 50 0.94 -20.79 6.71
C LYS A 50 2.34 -21.15 6.25
N LYS A 51 2.84 -22.29 6.71
CA LYS A 51 4.22 -22.77 6.45
C LYS A 51 4.27 -23.78 5.29
N ASP A 52 3.30 -23.74 4.40
CA ASP A 52 3.17 -24.65 3.28
C ASP A 52 3.92 -24.11 2.05
N PRO A 53 4.95 -24.82 1.54
CA PRO A 53 5.68 -24.43 0.34
C PRO A 53 4.81 -24.35 -0.92
N ALA A 54 3.68 -25.03 -1.00
CA ALA A 54 2.75 -24.96 -2.12
C ALA A 54 2.20 -23.55 -2.37
N LEU A 55 2.23 -22.68 -1.36
CA LEU A 55 1.90 -21.25 -1.52
C LEU A 55 2.80 -20.54 -2.53
N LEU A 56 3.99 -21.07 -2.78
CA LEU A 56 4.95 -20.50 -3.71
C LEU A 56 4.64 -20.81 -5.17
N ASP A 57 3.82 -21.81 -5.45
CA ASP A 57 3.51 -22.26 -6.82
C ASP A 57 2.82 -21.16 -7.65
N ASP A 58 1.93 -20.41 -7.02
CA ASP A 58 1.26 -19.27 -7.65
C ASP A 58 2.02 -17.94 -7.48
N TYR A 59 2.94 -17.88 -6.53
CA TYR A 59 3.58 -16.64 -6.12
C TYR A 59 4.93 -16.41 -6.80
N LEU A 60 5.80 -17.41 -6.85
CA LEU A 60 7.12 -17.29 -7.46
C LEU A 60 7.10 -17.01 -8.98
N PRO A 61 6.15 -17.52 -9.78
CA PRO A 61 6.04 -17.14 -11.19
C PRO A 61 5.84 -15.62 -11.38
N LYS A 62 5.08 -14.99 -10.49
CA LYS A 62 4.83 -13.54 -10.52
C LYS A 62 6.06 -12.75 -10.11
N VAL A 63 6.72 -13.17 -9.02
CA VAL A 63 7.95 -12.57 -8.52
C VAL A 63 9.09 -12.71 -9.53
N GLY A 64 9.26 -13.88 -10.13
CA GLY A 64 10.28 -14.14 -11.14
C GLY A 64 10.08 -13.28 -12.39
N SER A 65 8.85 -13.17 -12.88
CA SER A 65 8.51 -12.32 -14.01
C SER A 65 8.76 -10.84 -13.71
N PHE A 66 8.49 -10.40 -12.49
CA PHE A 66 8.78 -9.04 -12.03
C PHE A 66 10.28 -8.77 -11.97
N LEU A 67 11.04 -9.66 -11.34
CA LEU A 67 12.51 -9.54 -11.23
C LEU A 67 13.20 -9.57 -12.60
N GLN A 68 12.71 -10.38 -13.52
CA GLN A 68 13.25 -10.47 -14.89
C GLN A 68 13.13 -9.13 -15.65
N LYS A 69 12.05 -8.36 -15.42
CA LYS A 69 11.89 -7.04 -16.05
C LYS A 69 12.93 -6.04 -15.55
N GLN A 70 13.43 -6.22 -14.34
CA GLN A 70 14.44 -5.34 -13.72
C GLN A 70 15.87 -5.83 -13.95
N CYS A 71 16.01 -7.13 -14.13
CA CYS A 71 17.27 -7.81 -14.39
C CYS A 71 17.12 -8.75 -15.58
N ALA A 72 17.41 -8.27 -16.78
CA ALA A 72 17.29 -9.05 -18.01
C ALA A 72 18.21 -10.29 -18.01
N ALA A 73 19.31 -10.25 -17.24
CA ALA A 73 20.26 -11.35 -17.08
C ALA A 73 19.72 -12.49 -16.21
N LEU A 74 18.65 -12.28 -15.44
CA LEU A 74 18.11 -13.26 -14.50
C LEU A 74 17.52 -14.48 -15.25
N ASN A 75 18.05 -15.65 -14.93
CA ASN A 75 17.63 -16.93 -15.51
C ASN A 75 17.09 -17.91 -14.47
N GLN A 76 17.53 -17.78 -13.22
CA GLN A 76 17.18 -18.69 -12.15
C GLN A 76 17.06 -17.97 -10.82
N ILE A 77 16.08 -18.37 -10.04
CA ILE A 77 15.89 -18.00 -8.64
C ILE A 77 16.14 -19.25 -7.81
N ASN A 78 17.04 -19.16 -6.84
CA ASN A 78 17.28 -20.19 -5.83
C ASN A 78 16.62 -19.71 -4.52
N TRP A 79 15.55 -20.34 -4.12
CA TRP A 79 14.77 -19.87 -2.97
C TRP A 79 14.90 -20.79 -1.76
N GLN A 80 14.88 -20.19 -0.58
CA GLN A 80 14.80 -20.88 0.70
C GLN A 80 13.66 -20.28 1.52
N MET A 81 12.72 -21.12 1.94
CA MET A 81 11.62 -20.75 2.82
C MET A 81 11.97 -21.06 4.26
N THR A 82 11.77 -20.07 5.14
CA THR A 82 11.96 -20.18 6.58
C THR A 82 10.71 -19.73 7.32
N ASP A 83 10.55 -20.12 8.56
CA ASP A 83 9.56 -19.48 9.44
C ASP A 83 10.12 -18.18 10.06
N GLY A 84 9.29 -17.47 10.83
CA GLY A 84 9.66 -16.23 11.51
C GLY A 84 10.80 -16.38 12.54
N SER A 85 11.12 -17.61 12.97
CA SER A 85 12.28 -17.92 13.83
C SER A 85 13.55 -18.24 13.03
N GLY A 86 13.48 -18.26 11.69
CA GLY A 86 14.60 -18.62 10.83
C GLY A 86 14.75 -20.13 10.58
N LYS A 87 13.85 -20.97 11.09
CA LYS A 87 13.86 -22.40 10.82
C LYS A 87 13.51 -22.67 9.36
N LYS A 88 14.37 -23.43 8.66
CA LYS A 88 14.14 -23.82 7.28
C LYS A 88 12.91 -24.72 7.17
N LEU A 89 12.01 -24.38 6.25
CA LEU A 89 10.79 -25.12 5.93
C LEU A 89 10.92 -25.89 4.62
N ALA A 90 11.49 -25.22 3.61
CA ALA A 90 11.70 -25.80 2.28
C ALA A 90 12.78 -25.00 1.53
N ALA A 91 13.28 -25.57 0.46
CA ALA A 91 14.13 -24.88 -0.50
C ALA A 91 13.88 -25.42 -1.92
N GLY A 92 14.29 -24.65 -2.91
CA GLY A 92 14.12 -25.07 -4.28
C GLY A 92 14.61 -24.05 -5.27
N SER A 93 14.17 -24.18 -6.50
CA SER A 93 14.51 -23.26 -7.58
C SER A 93 13.28 -22.94 -8.44
N ALA A 94 13.36 -21.81 -9.14
CA ALA A 94 12.43 -21.44 -10.20
C ALA A 94 13.25 -20.87 -11.36
N SER A 95 12.96 -21.27 -12.59
CA SER A 95 13.75 -20.85 -13.76
C SER A 95 12.89 -20.16 -14.81
N LYS A 96 13.49 -19.20 -15.50
CA LYS A 96 12.89 -18.48 -16.63
C LYS A 96 12.38 -19.44 -17.72
N ALA A 97 13.16 -20.49 -18.03
CA ALA A 97 12.84 -21.48 -19.07
C ALA A 97 11.54 -22.22 -18.77
N LEU A 98 11.13 -22.29 -17.50
CA LEU A 98 9.90 -22.96 -17.04
C LEU A 98 8.84 -21.96 -16.59
N GLY A 99 8.91 -20.70 -17.05
CA GLY A 99 7.96 -19.66 -16.64
C GLY A 99 7.97 -19.35 -15.16
N TRP A 100 9.11 -19.57 -14.50
CA TRP A 100 9.31 -19.41 -13.05
C TRP A 100 8.50 -20.38 -12.18
N ALA A 101 8.10 -21.54 -12.75
CA ALA A 101 7.46 -22.59 -11.99
C ALA A 101 8.37 -23.10 -10.87
N VAL A 102 7.77 -23.34 -9.70
CA VAL A 102 8.47 -23.79 -8.50
C VAL A 102 8.94 -25.22 -8.65
N LYS A 103 10.21 -25.46 -8.35
CA LYS A 103 10.77 -26.79 -8.14
C LYS A 103 11.26 -26.88 -6.70
N THR A 104 10.59 -27.67 -5.89
CA THR A 104 11.00 -27.93 -4.50
C THR A 104 12.12 -28.97 -4.51
N GLN A 105 13.18 -28.71 -3.76
CA GLN A 105 14.25 -29.67 -3.57
C GLN A 105 13.88 -30.56 -2.38
N PRO A 106 13.84 -31.91 -2.56
CA PRO A 106 13.59 -32.80 -1.43
C PRO A 106 14.68 -32.64 -0.36
N GLU A 107 14.25 -32.52 0.88
CA GLU A 107 15.16 -32.39 2.02
C GLU A 107 15.89 -33.72 2.22
N ALA A 108 17.23 -33.67 2.20
CA ALA A 108 18.02 -34.84 2.62
C ALA A 108 17.76 -35.11 4.12
N PRO A 109 17.57 -36.36 4.54
CA PRO A 109 17.22 -36.68 5.91
C PRO A 109 18.37 -36.25 6.85
N VAL A 110 18.09 -35.29 7.72
CA VAL A 110 18.99 -34.86 8.79
C VAL A 110 18.89 -35.88 9.90
N ALA A 111 20.01 -36.53 10.20
CA ALA A 111 20.14 -37.44 11.33
C ALA A 111 19.76 -36.77 12.65
N ALA A 112 18.85 -37.40 13.37
CA ALA A 112 18.34 -36.94 14.64
C ALA A 112 19.43 -36.87 15.71
N ARG A 113 19.59 -35.74 16.38
CA ARG A 113 20.24 -35.62 17.69
C ARG A 113 19.18 -35.51 18.77
N PRO A 114 19.42 -36.14 19.94
CA PRO A 114 18.40 -36.26 20.97
C PRO A 114 18.11 -34.94 21.68
N VAL A 115 16.85 -34.68 21.91
CA VAL A 115 16.30 -33.52 22.63
C VAL A 115 16.26 -33.85 24.10
N THR A 116 16.85 -32.97 24.91
CA THR A 116 16.61 -32.88 26.34
C THR A 116 15.48 -31.86 26.58
N PRO A 117 14.49 -32.17 27.42
CA PRO A 117 13.37 -31.23 27.64
C PRO A 117 13.74 -30.20 28.71
N GLU A 118 13.65 -28.92 28.39
CA GLU A 118 13.58 -27.85 29.38
C GLU A 118 12.20 -27.20 29.41
N THR A 119 11.73 -27.06 30.62
CA THR A 119 10.41 -26.59 31.06
C THR A 119 10.19 -25.09 30.77
N PRO A 120 8.96 -24.66 30.44
CA PRO A 120 8.68 -23.26 30.13
C PRO A 120 8.54 -22.43 31.41
N SER A 121 9.33 -21.37 31.48
CA SER A 121 9.11 -20.28 32.43
C SER A 121 8.29 -19.17 31.76
N SER A 122 7.07 -19.01 32.23
CA SER A 122 6.15 -17.96 31.82
C SER A 122 6.53 -16.64 32.47
N ALA A 123 6.88 -15.64 31.69
CA ALA A 123 6.76 -14.24 32.09
C ALA A 123 5.90 -13.50 31.07
N PRO A 124 4.89 -12.71 31.47
CA PRO A 124 4.05 -11.99 30.55
C PRO A 124 4.81 -10.80 29.97
N VAL A 125 5.16 -10.89 28.71
CA VAL A 125 5.58 -9.72 27.93
C VAL A 125 4.35 -8.86 27.71
N GLN A 126 4.28 -7.72 28.38
CA GLN A 126 3.36 -6.66 28.03
C GLN A 126 3.74 -6.16 26.63
N THR A 127 2.98 -6.62 25.65
CA THR A 127 3.04 -6.07 24.30
C THR A 127 2.47 -4.66 24.39
N ALA A 128 3.32 -3.65 24.30
CA ALA A 128 2.90 -2.28 24.10
C ALA A 128 2.05 -2.26 22.81
N ALA A 129 0.80 -1.85 22.94
CA ALA A 129 -0.08 -1.66 21.80
C ALA A 129 0.59 -0.69 20.82
N PRO A 130 0.62 -0.97 19.51
CA PRO A 130 1.13 -0.02 18.54
C PRO A 130 0.34 1.28 18.67
N THR A 131 1.06 2.37 18.84
CA THR A 131 0.45 3.71 18.82
C THR A 131 -0.31 3.84 17.51
N PRO A 132 -1.63 4.10 17.53
CA PRO A 132 -2.38 4.27 16.29
C PRO A 132 -1.76 5.41 15.51
N THR A 133 -1.34 5.15 14.30
CA THR A 133 -0.93 6.21 13.38
C THR A 133 -2.15 7.11 13.16
N ALA A 134 -1.97 8.42 13.26
CA ALA A 134 -3.04 9.43 13.14
C ALA A 134 -3.86 9.34 11.84
N GLU A 135 -3.47 8.46 10.94
CA GLU A 135 -4.07 8.24 9.61
C GLU A 135 -5.11 7.12 9.57
N ASP A 136 -5.22 6.32 10.62
CA ASP A 136 -6.21 5.23 10.71
C ASP A 136 -7.01 5.35 12.00
N LEU A 137 -8.00 6.21 11.97
CA LEU A 137 -8.94 6.42 13.07
C LEU A 137 -10.18 5.54 12.96
N SER A 138 -10.24 4.62 11.99
CA SER A 138 -11.41 3.79 11.87
C SER A 138 -11.47 2.77 12.98
N PRO A 139 -12.59 2.71 13.71
CA PRO A 139 -12.90 1.48 14.38
C PRO A 139 -13.14 0.47 13.27
N ALA A 140 -12.42 -0.43 13.31
CA ALA A 140 -12.44 -1.73 12.74
C ALA A 140 -13.78 -2.24 12.19
N ALA A 141 -14.30 -1.61 11.17
CA ALA A 141 -15.16 -2.33 10.24
C ALA A 141 -14.30 -3.32 9.44
N ASP A 142 -13.00 -3.09 9.37
CA ASP A 142 -12.06 -3.97 8.71
C ASP A 142 -10.68 -3.86 9.35
N THR A 143 -10.18 -5.00 9.82
CA THR A 143 -8.85 -5.15 10.39
C THR A 143 -7.82 -5.56 9.32
N THR A 144 -8.17 -5.52 8.04
CA THR A 144 -7.25 -5.85 6.95
C THR A 144 -6.13 -4.83 6.93
N PRO A 145 -4.89 -5.22 7.24
CA PRO A 145 -3.78 -4.29 7.21
C PRO A 145 -3.49 -3.86 5.78
N TRP A 146 -3.08 -2.62 5.60
CA TRP A 146 -2.57 -2.20 4.31
C TRP A 146 -1.24 -2.84 3.96
N VAL A 147 -0.99 -2.95 2.67
CA VAL A 147 0.23 -3.49 2.09
C VAL A 147 1.15 -2.35 1.74
N GLN A 148 2.38 -2.41 2.22
CA GLN A 148 3.43 -1.48 1.84
C GLN A 148 4.27 -2.08 0.72
N PHE A 149 4.49 -1.29 -0.33
CA PHE A 149 5.36 -1.61 -1.44
C PHE A 149 6.60 -0.72 -1.42
N SER A 150 7.76 -1.34 -1.58
CA SER A 150 9.02 -0.62 -1.69
C SER A 150 9.42 -0.50 -3.16
N LEU A 151 9.74 0.70 -3.59
CA LEU A 151 10.28 0.98 -4.90
C LEU A 151 11.80 0.87 -4.89
N LEU A 152 12.39 0.73 -6.06
CA LEU A 152 13.85 0.53 -6.20
C LEU A 152 14.70 1.71 -5.74
N ASP A 153 14.12 2.90 -5.70
CA ASP A 153 14.76 4.13 -5.22
C ASP A 153 14.66 4.31 -3.69
N GLY A 154 14.10 3.31 -2.99
CA GLY A 154 13.87 3.36 -1.55
C GLY A 154 12.60 4.09 -1.12
N CYS A 155 11.83 4.57 -2.07
CA CYS A 155 10.52 5.15 -1.83
C CYS A 155 9.46 4.08 -1.57
N HIS A 156 8.42 4.43 -0.83
CA HIS A 156 7.36 3.49 -0.48
C HIS A 156 6.00 4.04 -0.89
N PHE A 157 5.09 3.13 -1.26
CA PHE A 157 3.67 3.41 -1.31
C PHE A 157 2.89 2.31 -0.58
N ARG A 158 1.64 2.58 -0.25
CA ARG A 158 0.81 1.70 0.56
C ARG A 158 -0.63 1.72 0.08
N THR A 159 -1.26 0.55 0.07
CA THR A 159 -2.68 0.39 -0.28
C THR A 159 -3.25 -0.84 0.39
N TYR A 160 -4.54 -1.06 0.27
CA TYR A 160 -5.17 -2.33 0.63
C TYR A 160 -5.17 -3.27 -0.56
N TRP A 161 -5.09 -4.57 -0.26
CA TRP A 161 -5.18 -5.63 -1.23
C TRP A 161 -6.29 -6.56 -0.77
N LEU A 162 -7.48 -6.44 -1.38
CA LEU A 162 -8.68 -7.10 -0.86
C LEU A 162 -8.79 -8.57 -1.22
N ASP A 163 -8.13 -9.05 -2.28
CA ASP A 163 -8.27 -10.44 -2.69
C ASP A 163 -7.02 -10.98 -3.38
N SER A 164 -6.66 -12.22 -3.04
CA SER A 164 -5.63 -12.98 -3.73
C SER A 164 -6.04 -13.39 -5.16
N SER A 165 -7.33 -13.36 -5.48
CA SER A 165 -7.86 -13.61 -6.82
C SER A 165 -7.73 -12.42 -7.76
N GLN A 166 -7.52 -11.21 -7.24
CA GLN A 166 -7.25 -10.04 -8.07
C GLN A 166 -5.78 -10.05 -8.52
N THR A 167 -5.57 -10.52 -9.74
CA THR A 167 -4.29 -10.48 -10.44
C THR A 167 -3.98 -9.07 -10.94
N SER A 168 -4.17 -8.05 -10.10
CA SER A 168 -3.78 -6.69 -10.45
C SER A 168 -2.48 -6.30 -9.75
N ALA A 169 -1.57 -5.71 -10.48
CA ALA A 169 -0.34 -5.14 -9.96
C ALA A 169 -0.27 -3.68 -10.38
N LEU A 170 0.08 -2.80 -9.44
CA LEU A 170 0.28 -1.39 -9.71
C LEU A 170 1.78 -1.13 -9.88
N PHE A 171 2.16 -0.59 -11.05
CA PHE A 171 3.52 -0.19 -11.34
C PHE A 171 3.61 1.33 -11.34
N VAL A 172 4.48 1.85 -10.51
CA VAL A 172 4.78 3.28 -10.48
C VAL A 172 6.00 3.51 -11.36
N PRO A 173 5.89 4.33 -12.43
CA PRO A 173 7.04 4.62 -13.27
C PRO A 173 8.07 5.43 -12.50
N ALA A 174 9.34 5.12 -12.72
CA ALA A 174 10.47 5.80 -12.08
C ALA A 174 10.64 7.28 -12.51
N LYS A 175 9.83 7.77 -13.46
CA LYS A 175 9.95 9.13 -14.02
C LYS A 175 8.58 9.72 -14.29
N GLY A 176 8.37 10.95 -13.82
CA GLY A 176 7.23 11.78 -14.21
C GLY A 176 6.28 12.18 -13.09
N GLY A 177 6.59 13.23 -12.34
CA GLY A 177 5.64 13.90 -11.45
C GLY A 177 5.46 13.27 -10.07
N VAL A 178 6.03 12.09 -9.81
CA VAL A 178 6.09 11.48 -8.48
C VAL A 178 7.48 11.64 -7.88
N SER A 179 7.55 11.84 -6.58
CA SER A 179 8.79 12.01 -5.82
C SER A 179 8.69 11.33 -4.46
N CYS A 180 9.83 11.02 -3.88
CA CYS A 180 9.93 10.53 -2.52
C CYS A 180 9.94 11.69 -1.52
N GLY A 181 9.04 11.66 -0.56
CA GLY A 181 9.11 12.58 0.56
C GLY A 181 10.29 12.28 1.48
N SER A 182 10.65 13.21 2.36
CA SER A 182 11.69 13.01 3.38
C SER A 182 11.35 11.88 4.37
N ASP A 183 10.08 11.52 4.45
CA ASP A 183 9.54 10.43 5.24
C ASP A 183 9.57 9.06 4.51
N GLY A 184 10.12 9.03 3.31
CA GLY A 184 10.19 7.83 2.46
C GLY A 184 8.90 7.50 1.72
N TRP A 185 7.82 8.25 1.89
CA TRP A 185 6.56 8.00 1.20
C TRP A 185 6.49 8.68 -0.18
N LEU A 186 5.93 7.95 -1.14
CA LEU A 186 5.68 8.47 -2.49
C LEU A 186 4.65 9.60 -2.45
N ARG A 187 4.94 10.68 -3.18
CA ARG A 187 4.11 11.89 -3.29
C ARG A 187 4.06 12.38 -4.73
N GLY A 188 3.03 13.17 -5.05
CA GLY A 188 2.88 13.78 -6.37
C GLY A 188 2.01 12.96 -7.30
N SER A 189 1.90 13.39 -8.56
CA SER A 189 1.02 12.79 -9.56
C SER A 189 1.79 12.32 -10.77
N GLY A 190 1.40 11.16 -11.29
CA GLY A 190 2.01 10.57 -12.48
C GLY A 190 1.10 9.51 -13.08
N GLU A 191 1.48 9.01 -14.24
CA GLU A 191 0.85 7.83 -14.80
C GLU A 191 1.41 6.58 -14.12
N THR A 192 0.53 5.73 -13.66
CA THR A 192 0.86 4.40 -13.14
C THR A 192 0.34 3.36 -14.12
N THR A 193 1.02 2.23 -14.22
CA THR A 193 0.54 1.11 -15.02
C THR A 193 -0.07 0.07 -14.10
N GLN A 194 -1.35 -0.16 -14.25
CA GLN A 194 -2.05 -1.26 -13.63
C GLN A 194 -2.08 -2.45 -14.58
N LEU A 195 -1.65 -3.61 -14.09
CA LEU A 195 -1.85 -4.88 -14.78
C LEU A 195 -3.02 -5.60 -14.12
N ALA A 196 -4.08 -5.84 -14.88
CA ALA A 196 -5.21 -6.62 -14.43
C ALA A 196 -5.59 -7.61 -15.53
N ASN A 197 -5.77 -8.89 -15.18
CA ASN A 197 -6.16 -9.94 -16.11
C ASN A 197 -5.29 -10.04 -17.39
N GLY A 198 -3.99 -9.80 -17.25
CA GLY A 198 -3.04 -9.82 -18.36
C GLY A 198 -3.05 -8.57 -19.25
N ALA A 199 -3.93 -7.61 -19.01
CA ALA A 199 -3.98 -6.34 -19.73
C ALA A 199 -3.30 -5.22 -18.92
N ALA A 200 -2.51 -4.37 -19.61
CA ALA A 200 -1.91 -3.19 -19.02
C ALA A 200 -2.82 -1.96 -19.25
N LYS A 201 -3.12 -1.22 -18.21
CA LYS A 201 -3.87 0.03 -18.26
C LYS A 201 -3.07 1.13 -17.58
N ASN A 202 -2.86 2.24 -18.28
CA ASN A 202 -2.27 3.42 -17.68
C ASN A 202 -3.35 4.25 -16.99
N LEU A 203 -3.09 4.61 -15.76
CA LEU A 203 -4.00 5.37 -14.90
C LEU A 203 -3.28 6.59 -14.33
N PRO A 204 -3.85 7.79 -14.45
CA PRO A 204 -3.36 8.94 -13.74
C PRO A 204 -3.66 8.77 -12.25
N MET A 205 -2.61 8.74 -11.43
CA MET A 205 -2.69 8.59 -9.97
C MET A 205 -1.95 9.72 -9.28
N THR A 206 -2.51 10.15 -8.16
CA THR A 206 -1.88 11.08 -7.22
C THR A 206 -1.55 10.34 -5.94
N PHE A 207 -0.31 10.42 -5.49
CA PHE A 207 0.11 9.79 -4.23
C PHE A 207 0.07 10.81 -3.09
N LEU A 208 -0.73 10.50 -2.09
CA LEU A 208 -0.81 11.26 -0.83
C LEU A 208 -0.19 10.42 0.28
N GLN A 209 0.99 10.79 0.76
CA GLN A 209 1.72 10.04 1.79
C GLN A 209 1.82 8.53 1.49
N GLY A 210 2.08 8.19 0.23
CA GLY A 210 2.17 6.82 -0.26
C GLY A 210 0.83 6.18 -0.66
N PHE A 211 -0.31 6.78 -0.40
CA PHE A 211 -1.61 6.25 -0.80
C PHE A 211 -1.97 6.66 -2.23
N PRO A 212 -2.27 5.71 -3.14
CA PRO A 212 -2.66 5.99 -4.51
C PRO A 212 -4.12 6.49 -4.57
N VAL A 213 -4.33 7.65 -5.15
CA VAL A 213 -5.64 8.27 -5.34
C VAL A 213 -5.86 8.61 -6.80
N ALA A 214 -6.92 8.08 -7.40
CA ALA A 214 -7.38 8.45 -8.73
C ALA A 214 -8.32 9.66 -8.67
N GLY A 215 -8.36 10.46 -9.74
CA GLY A 215 -9.30 11.58 -9.87
C GLY A 215 -8.86 12.89 -9.25
N LEU A 216 -7.72 12.92 -8.52
CA LEU A 216 -7.13 14.17 -8.03
C LEU A 216 -6.25 14.82 -9.09
N ASN A 217 -6.36 16.13 -9.20
CA ASN A 217 -5.50 16.96 -10.03
C ASN A 217 -4.22 17.34 -9.26
N GLY A 218 -3.15 16.62 -9.51
CA GLY A 218 -1.88 16.82 -8.80
C GLY A 218 -1.21 18.16 -8.99
N LYS A 219 -1.60 18.92 -10.03
CA LYS A 219 -1.04 20.26 -10.29
C LYS A 219 -1.61 21.34 -9.36
N THR A 220 -2.78 21.08 -8.78
CA THR A 220 -3.53 22.04 -7.95
C THR A 220 -3.62 21.60 -6.49
N LEU A 221 -2.89 20.55 -6.09
CA LEU A 221 -2.89 20.08 -4.71
C LEU A 221 -2.51 21.22 -3.75
N SER A 222 -3.36 21.42 -2.75
CA SER A 222 -3.10 22.36 -1.68
C SER A 222 -2.03 21.83 -0.72
N SER A 223 -1.14 22.69 -0.27
CA SER A 223 -0.19 22.37 0.81
C SER A 223 -0.86 22.12 2.16
N GLY A 224 -2.12 22.55 2.31
CA GLY A 224 -2.94 22.34 3.50
C GLY A 224 -3.74 21.03 3.48
N LEU A 225 -3.67 20.26 2.38
CA LEU A 225 -4.40 19.00 2.25
C LEU A 225 -3.85 17.94 3.19
N GLN A 226 -4.72 17.32 3.98
CA GLN A 226 -4.36 16.35 5.01
C GLN A 226 -5.30 15.13 4.93
N ILE A 227 -4.74 13.96 5.25
CA ILE A 227 -5.52 12.75 5.47
C ILE A 227 -6.00 12.76 6.92
N VAL A 228 -7.31 12.75 7.12
CA VAL A 228 -7.94 12.66 8.44
C VAL A 228 -8.04 11.20 8.88
N THR A 229 -8.47 10.34 7.97
CA THR A 229 -8.60 8.89 8.19
C THR A 229 -8.55 8.16 6.86
N VAL A 230 -8.01 6.96 6.87
CA VAL A 230 -7.92 6.10 5.69
C VAL A 230 -8.05 4.63 6.08
N ASN A 231 -8.87 3.90 5.33
CA ASN A 231 -9.00 2.45 5.45
C ASN A 231 -9.36 1.82 4.10
N ASN A 232 -9.60 0.53 4.07
CA ASN A 232 -9.98 -0.23 2.89
C ASN A 232 -11.40 0.05 2.35
N GLN A 233 -12.14 0.94 2.96
CA GLN A 233 -13.47 1.36 2.49
C GLN A 233 -13.44 2.78 1.96
N ARG A 234 -12.70 3.67 2.62
CA ARG A 234 -12.66 5.08 2.29
C ARG A 234 -11.41 5.79 2.80
N MET A 235 -11.17 6.96 2.24
CA MET A 235 -10.25 7.98 2.75
C MET A 235 -11.04 9.27 2.98
N VAL A 236 -10.73 9.99 4.04
CA VAL A 236 -11.29 11.31 4.33
C VAL A 236 -10.17 12.33 4.29
N LEU A 237 -10.31 13.30 3.40
CA LEU A 237 -9.38 14.41 3.25
C LEU A 237 -9.98 15.68 3.85
N ASN A 238 -9.12 16.48 4.47
CA ASN A 238 -9.42 17.84 4.94
C ASN A 238 -8.40 18.81 4.33
N ASP A 239 -8.75 20.09 4.24
CA ASP A 239 -7.81 21.14 3.92
C ASP A 239 -7.84 22.20 5.02
N SER A 240 -6.66 22.57 5.52
CA SER A 240 -6.52 23.56 6.59
C SER A 240 -7.10 24.94 6.27
N LYS A 241 -7.32 25.26 4.98
CA LYS A 241 -7.97 26.49 4.55
C LYS A 241 -9.47 26.53 4.82
N LEU A 242 -10.10 25.35 4.97
CA LEU A 242 -11.54 25.20 5.21
C LEU A 242 -11.80 23.99 6.10
N ALA A 243 -11.46 24.11 7.39
CA ALA A 243 -11.36 23.00 8.33
C ALA A 243 -12.67 22.22 8.55
N ASP A 244 -13.82 22.80 8.28
CA ASP A 244 -15.16 22.22 8.41
C ASP A 244 -15.74 21.73 7.07
N SER A 245 -14.84 21.36 6.15
CA SER A 245 -15.19 20.65 4.92
C SER A 245 -14.23 19.50 4.63
N TRP A 246 -14.75 18.42 4.12
CA TRP A 246 -13.99 17.20 3.84
C TRP A 246 -14.37 16.60 2.49
N MET A 247 -13.43 15.94 1.86
CA MET A 247 -13.71 15.08 0.71
C MET A 247 -13.65 13.63 1.17
N VAL A 248 -14.66 12.85 0.84
CA VAL A 248 -14.74 11.41 1.13
C VAL A 248 -14.51 10.64 -0.15
N LEU A 249 -13.46 9.84 -0.15
CA LEU A 249 -13.01 9.05 -1.29
C LEU A 249 -13.26 7.57 -1.01
N PRO A 250 -14.16 6.89 -1.74
CA PRO A 250 -14.30 5.45 -1.62
C PRO A 250 -13.03 4.73 -2.06
N TYR A 251 -12.72 3.61 -1.41
CA TYR A 251 -11.73 2.67 -1.91
C TYR A 251 -12.30 1.89 -3.09
N VAL A 252 -11.52 1.77 -4.15
CA VAL A 252 -11.90 1.06 -5.38
C VAL A 252 -10.91 -0.08 -5.60
N PRO A 253 -11.33 -1.34 -5.36
CA PRO A 253 -10.45 -2.50 -5.48
C PRO A 253 -9.80 -2.64 -6.85
N GLU A 254 -10.53 -2.32 -7.92
CA GLU A 254 -10.07 -2.38 -9.30
C GLU A 254 -8.94 -1.39 -9.59
N LEU A 255 -8.83 -0.33 -8.80
CA LEU A 255 -7.77 0.67 -8.89
C LEU A 255 -6.63 0.41 -7.89
N ASN A 256 -6.83 -0.50 -6.93
CA ASN A 256 -5.97 -0.67 -5.75
C ASN A 256 -5.70 0.66 -5.04
N GLY A 257 -6.71 1.50 -4.93
CA GLY A 257 -6.58 2.85 -4.41
C GLY A 257 -7.94 3.51 -4.19
N TRP A 258 -7.89 4.75 -3.80
CA TRP A 258 -9.07 5.57 -3.52
C TRP A 258 -9.41 6.44 -4.73
N GLN A 259 -10.69 6.74 -4.90
CA GLN A 259 -11.15 7.57 -6.00
C GLN A 259 -11.80 8.86 -5.51
N ALA A 260 -11.25 9.98 -5.95
CA ALA A 260 -11.86 11.29 -5.78
C ALA A 260 -13.00 11.45 -6.80
N ASN A 261 -14.21 11.22 -6.33
CA ASN A 261 -15.46 11.23 -7.13
C ASN A 261 -16.36 12.43 -6.84
N GLY A 262 -15.85 13.44 -6.10
CA GLY A 262 -16.57 14.68 -5.84
C GLY A 262 -17.58 14.61 -4.69
N VAL A 263 -17.51 13.61 -3.80
CA VAL A 263 -18.33 13.58 -2.59
C VAL A 263 -17.69 14.44 -1.51
N LEU A 264 -18.36 15.54 -1.16
CA LEU A 264 -17.94 16.49 -0.13
C LEU A 264 -18.89 16.44 1.08
N VAL A 265 -18.32 16.59 2.26
CA VAL A 265 -19.06 16.75 3.51
C VAL A 265 -18.76 18.13 4.08
N VAL A 266 -19.78 18.85 4.47
CA VAL A 266 -19.65 20.21 5.00
C VAL A 266 -20.36 20.26 6.33
N GLN A 267 -19.63 20.65 7.35
CA GLN A 267 -20.21 20.87 8.67
C GLN A 267 -20.78 22.29 8.72
N ILE A 268 -22.09 22.34 8.88
CA ILE A 268 -22.85 23.57 9.06
C ILE A 268 -24.11 23.23 9.87
N PRO A 269 -24.40 23.91 10.98
CA PRO A 269 -25.60 23.68 11.74
C PRO A 269 -26.86 23.82 10.89
N ALA A 270 -27.85 22.94 11.07
CA ALA A 270 -29.10 22.97 10.27
C ALA A 270 -29.82 24.31 10.36
N ALA A 271 -29.74 25.02 11.51
CA ALA A 271 -30.30 26.36 11.70
C ALA A 271 -29.63 27.40 10.79
N ASP A 272 -28.29 27.33 10.63
CA ASP A 272 -27.52 28.25 9.77
C ASP A 272 -27.76 27.93 8.30
N ALA A 273 -27.91 26.65 7.95
CA ALA A 273 -28.24 26.21 6.61
C ALA A 273 -29.67 26.58 6.15
N ALA A 274 -30.57 26.94 7.07
CA ALA A 274 -31.87 27.49 6.74
C ALA A 274 -31.78 28.90 6.15
N ASN A 275 -30.70 29.64 6.44
CA ASN A 275 -30.43 30.93 5.81
C ASN A 275 -29.74 30.74 4.45
N ASN A 276 -30.51 30.96 3.38
CA ASN A 276 -30.01 30.76 2.02
C ASN A 276 -28.73 31.56 1.70
N ARG A 277 -28.59 32.78 2.21
CA ARG A 277 -27.40 33.60 1.94
C ARG A 277 -26.15 32.99 2.61
N THR A 278 -26.28 32.58 3.85
CA THR A 278 -25.19 31.91 4.61
C THR A 278 -24.82 30.59 3.92
N LEU A 279 -25.80 29.78 3.57
CA LEU A 279 -25.58 28.52 2.90
C LEU A 279 -24.87 28.71 1.56
N GLN A 280 -25.37 29.60 0.68
CA GLN A 280 -24.78 29.83 -0.63
C GLN A 280 -23.35 30.34 -0.54
N LYS A 281 -23.06 31.25 0.41
CA LYS A 281 -21.70 31.69 0.66
C LYS A 281 -20.80 30.51 0.99
N ARG A 282 -21.21 29.65 1.91
CA ARG A 282 -20.45 28.48 2.35
C ARG A 282 -20.23 27.46 1.21
N LEU A 283 -21.26 27.17 0.42
CA LEU A 283 -21.15 26.29 -0.72
C LEU A 283 -20.18 26.82 -1.79
N ASN A 284 -20.16 28.11 -2.00
CA ASN A 284 -19.20 28.73 -2.93
C ASN A 284 -17.75 28.61 -2.42
N GLU A 285 -17.51 28.83 -1.13
CA GLU A 285 -16.20 28.63 -0.51
C GLU A 285 -15.72 27.16 -0.67
N VAL A 286 -16.62 26.22 -0.40
CA VAL A 286 -16.36 24.77 -0.54
C VAL A 286 -16.05 24.41 -2.00
N ARG A 287 -16.87 24.87 -2.95
CA ARG A 287 -16.63 24.60 -4.38
C ARG A 287 -15.33 25.23 -4.86
N ASN A 288 -15.03 26.45 -4.47
CA ASN A 288 -13.79 27.13 -4.84
C ASN A 288 -12.53 26.42 -4.31
N LEU A 289 -12.62 25.77 -3.15
CA LEU A 289 -11.52 25.00 -2.59
C LEU A 289 -11.36 23.65 -3.27
N TRP A 290 -12.45 22.88 -3.37
CA TRP A 290 -12.37 21.45 -3.72
C TRP A 290 -12.45 21.17 -5.23
N SER A 291 -13.19 21.99 -6.02
CA SER A 291 -13.33 21.75 -7.46
C SER A 291 -12.00 21.73 -8.21
N PRO A 292 -11.05 22.66 -7.95
CA PRO A 292 -9.76 22.64 -8.64
C PRO A 292 -8.91 21.41 -8.33
N LEU A 293 -9.18 20.72 -7.21
CA LEU A 293 -8.44 19.53 -6.81
C LEU A 293 -8.91 18.27 -7.57
N LEU A 294 -10.00 18.35 -8.32
CA LEU A 294 -10.57 17.23 -9.06
C LEU A 294 -10.22 17.35 -10.56
N ILE A 295 -9.94 16.21 -11.18
CA ILE A 295 -9.78 16.14 -12.65
C ILE A 295 -11.12 16.40 -13.35
N ASN A 296 -12.20 15.83 -12.78
CA ASN A 296 -13.57 16.02 -13.26
C ASN A 296 -14.39 16.69 -12.15
N SER A 297 -14.57 17.99 -12.25
CA SER A 297 -15.20 18.81 -11.19
C SER A 297 -16.68 19.09 -11.42
N THR A 298 -17.31 18.46 -12.40
CA THR A 298 -18.68 18.81 -12.84
C THR A 298 -19.78 18.33 -11.91
N ASP A 299 -19.56 17.23 -11.18
CA ASP A 299 -20.62 16.56 -10.42
C ASP A 299 -20.24 16.45 -8.95
N LEU A 300 -20.28 17.59 -8.24
CA LEU A 300 -20.04 17.60 -6.79
C LEU A 300 -21.32 17.21 -6.04
N THR A 301 -21.23 16.19 -5.21
CA THR A 301 -22.27 15.85 -4.24
C THR A 301 -21.86 16.40 -2.88
N ILE A 302 -22.61 17.37 -2.35
CA ILE A 302 -22.34 18.00 -1.05
C ILE A 302 -23.34 17.51 -0.03
N LYS A 303 -22.86 16.85 1.02
CA LYS A 303 -23.64 16.40 2.18
C LYS A 303 -23.43 17.38 3.33
N LEU A 304 -24.54 17.95 3.85
CA LEU A 304 -24.51 18.85 5.01
C LEU A 304 -24.74 18.04 6.28
N VAL A 305 -23.84 18.24 7.25
CA VAL A 305 -23.87 17.56 8.55
C VAL A 305 -23.79 18.57 9.69
N ASP A 306 -24.35 18.24 10.85
CA ASP A 306 -24.07 18.98 12.09
C ASP A 306 -22.67 18.63 12.63
N GLU A 307 -22.25 17.37 12.43
CA GLU A 307 -20.94 16.87 12.83
C GLU A 307 -20.45 15.80 11.84
N LEU A 308 -19.15 15.81 11.51
CA LEU A 308 -18.50 14.72 10.81
C LEU A 308 -18.22 13.58 11.79
N LEU A 309 -18.53 12.35 11.37
CA LEU A 309 -18.27 11.14 12.14
C LEU A 309 -17.19 10.30 11.44
N PRO A 310 -15.91 10.70 11.49
CA PRO A 310 -14.84 10.07 10.72
C PRO A 310 -14.60 8.60 11.08
N GLN A 311 -15.05 8.18 12.27
CA GLN A 311 -15.00 6.81 12.75
C GLN A 311 -16.02 5.89 12.11
N LEU A 312 -17.05 6.39 11.44
CA LEU A 312 -18.08 5.55 10.83
C LEU A 312 -17.71 5.13 9.40
N GLN A 313 -18.35 4.06 8.93
CA GLN A 313 -18.23 3.60 7.55
C GLN A 313 -18.65 4.72 6.57
N ASP A 314 -19.78 5.38 6.81
CA ASP A 314 -20.12 6.65 6.16
C ASP A 314 -19.87 7.80 7.14
N PRO A 315 -18.82 8.60 6.94
CA PRO A 315 -18.53 9.75 7.81
C PRO A 315 -19.63 10.81 7.84
N ALA A 316 -20.52 10.77 6.84
CA ALA A 316 -21.66 11.67 6.71
C ALA A 316 -22.99 10.97 7.03
N ALA A 317 -23.00 9.93 7.87
CA ALA A 317 -24.22 9.19 8.23
C ALA A 317 -25.31 10.06 8.86
N GLY A 318 -24.94 11.20 9.47
CA GLY A 318 -25.87 12.19 10.01
C GLY A 318 -26.26 13.32 9.04
N ALA A 319 -26.04 13.16 7.71
CA ALA A 319 -26.35 14.21 6.75
C ALA A 319 -27.86 14.49 6.72
N TYR A 320 -28.22 15.73 7.09
CA TYR A 320 -29.60 16.19 7.06
C TYR A 320 -30.02 16.75 5.69
N ARG A 321 -29.05 17.02 4.80
CA ARG A 321 -29.31 17.52 3.42
C ARG A 321 -28.20 17.11 2.46
N THR A 322 -28.60 16.73 1.24
CA THR A 322 -27.69 16.45 0.13
C THR A 322 -28.00 17.40 -1.02
N LEU A 323 -26.94 17.96 -1.63
CA LEU A 323 -26.99 18.90 -2.75
C LEU A 323 -26.13 18.36 -3.90
N HIS A 324 -26.57 18.59 -5.10
CA HIS A 324 -25.87 18.21 -6.35
C HIS A 324 -25.52 19.44 -7.19
#